data_b0e7f921ec661e91682e455512b3ea64
#
_entry.id   b0e7f921ec661e91682e455512b3ea64
#
_cell.length_a   1.000
_cell.length_b   1.000
_cell.length_c   1.000
_cell.angle_alpha   90.00
_cell.angle_beta   90.00
_cell.angle_gamma   90.00
#
_symmetry.space_group_name_H-M   'P 1'
#
loop_
_entity.id
_entity.type
_entity.pdbx_description
1 polymer ?
#
loop_
_entity_poly.entity_id
_entity_poly.type
_entity_poly.pdbx_seq_one_letter_code
_entity_poly.pdbx_strand_id
1 'polypeptide(L)'
;MATPVKKWLLRVAPWFLPVGIVAVWQLASSVGWLSTRILPSPEGVVTAFWTLSASGELWQHLAISSWRALIGFSIGGSLGLILGLISGLSRWGERLLDTSIQMLRYVPHLALIPLVILWFGIDESAKIFLVALGTLFPIYINTWHGIRNIDRGLVEMARSYGLSGIPLFIHVILPGALPSIMVGVRFALGLMWLTLIVAETISANSGIGYLAMNAREFLQTDVVVVAIILYALLGKLADVSAQLLERLWLRWNPAYHLKEATV
;
A
#
# COMPACT_ATOMS: atom_id res chain seq x y z
N MET A 1 -16.51 19.28 -30.71
CA MET A 1 -15.18 19.71 -30.25
C MET A 1 -15.34 20.58 -29.01
N ALA A 2 -14.83 20.15 -27.87
CA ALA A 2 -14.89 20.94 -26.63
C ALA A 2 -13.92 22.11 -26.73
N THR A 3 -14.38 23.34 -26.45
CA THR A 3 -13.55 24.53 -26.44
C THR A 3 -12.36 24.37 -25.46
N PRO A 4 -11.19 25.00 -25.75
CA PRO A 4 -10.00 24.88 -24.90
C PRO A 4 -10.28 25.26 -23.42
N VAL A 5 -11.19 26.19 -23.18
CA VAL A 5 -11.67 26.60 -21.85
C VAL A 5 -12.37 25.46 -21.12
N LYS A 6 -13.22 24.70 -21.82
CA LYS A 6 -13.93 23.55 -21.20
C LYS A 6 -12.96 22.42 -20.82
N LYS A 7 -11.93 22.18 -21.63
CA LYS A 7 -10.87 21.20 -21.30
C LYS A 7 -10.02 21.63 -20.08
N TRP A 8 -9.74 22.92 -19.96
CA TRP A 8 -9.01 23.48 -18.83
C TRP A 8 -9.85 23.38 -17.53
N LEU A 9 -11.13 23.79 -17.59
CA LEU A 9 -12.08 23.69 -16.47
C LEU A 9 -12.20 22.25 -15.98
N LEU A 10 -12.32 21.27 -16.87
CA LEU A 10 -12.39 19.84 -16.49
C LEU A 10 -11.11 19.32 -15.81
N ARG A 11 -9.94 19.90 -16.13
CA ARG A 11 -8.67 19.54 -15.47
C ARG A 11 -8.52 20.18 -14.09
N VAL A 12 -9.07 21.37 -13.91
CA VAL A 12 -8.94 22.14 -12.66
C VAL A 12 -10.09 21.83 -11.68
N ALA A 13 -11.26 21.43 -12.20
CA ALA A 13 -12.45 21.11 -11.40
C ALA A 13 -12.17 20.14 -10.20
N PRO A 14 -11.39 19.07 -10.35
CA PRO A 14 -11.09 18.17 -9.22
C PRO A 14 -10.32 18.83 -8.07
N TRP A 15 -9.62 19.95 -8.34
CA TRP A 15 -8.82 20.66 -7.34
C TRP A 15 -9.61 21.69 -6.54
N PHE A 16 -10.79 22.12 -7.02
CA PHE A 16 -11.61 23.13 -6.32
C PHE A 16 -12.02 22.64 -4.91
N LEU A 17 -12.40 21.39 -4.78
CA LEU A 17 -12.81 20.86 -3.48
C LEU A 17 -11.65 20.76 -2.47
N PRO A 18 -10.49 20.14 -2.79
CA PRO A 18 -9.35 20.11 -1.88
C PRO A 18 -8.85 21.51 -1.51
N VAL A 19 -8.70 22.40 -2.48
CA VAL A 19 -8.24 23.77 -2.23
C VAL A 19 -9.27 24.55 -1.41
N GLY A 20 -10.56 24.38 -1.70
CA GLY A 20 -11.65 24.99 -0.92
C GLY A 20 -11.64 24.53 0.54
N ILE A 21 -11.44 23.25 0.79
CA ILE A 21 -11.33 22.70 2.16
C ILE A 21 -10.14 23.34 2.91
N VAL A 22 -8.97 23.41 2.28
CA VAL A 22 -7.78 24.03 2.91
C VAL A 22 -8.00 25.53 3.16
N ALA A 23 -8.63 26.25 2.23
CA ALA A 23 -8.95 27.67 2.40
C ALA A 23 -9.94 27.90 3.55
N VAL A 24 -10.99 27.10 3.64
CA VAL A 24 -11.97 27.17 4.76
C VAL A 24 -11.28 26.83 6.09
N TRP A 25 -10.43 25.83 6.11
CA TRP A 25 -9.65 25.48 7.29
C TRP A 25 -8.71 26.61 7.73
N GLN A 26 -7.97 27.24 6.79
CA GLN A 26 -7.12 28.39 7.10
C GLN A 26 -7.96 29.57 7.65
N LEU A 27 -9.10 29.89 7.04
CA LEU A 27 -9.97 30.95 7.50
C LEU A 27 -10.55 30.68 8.90
N ALA A 28 -11.03 29.47 9.14
CA ALA A 28 -11.61 29.09 10.43
C ALA A 28 -10.54 29.15 11.55
N SER A 29 -9.28 28.80 11.23
CA SER A 29 -8.16 28.90 12.14
C SER A 29 -7.78 30.37 12.40
N SER A 30 -7.74 31.23 11.38
CA SER A 30 -7.36 32.65 11.51
C SER A 30 -8.42 33.47 12.24
N VAL A 31 -9.71 33.15 12.12
CA VAL A 31 -10.82 33.80 12.83
C VAL A 31 -10.96 33.30 14.29
N GLY A 32 -10.20 32.26 14.66
CA GLY A 32 -10.23 31.70 16.02
C GLY A 32 -11.39 30.74 16.29
N TRP A 33 -12.14 30.30 15.28
CA TRP A 33 -13.17 29.28 15.42
C TRP A 33 -12.60 27.90 15.76
N LEU A 34 -11.37 27.64 15.32
CA LEU A 34 -10.66 26.40 15.60
C LEU A 34 -9.50 26.69 16.57
N SER A 35 -9.48 25.98 17.69
CA SER A 35 -8.35 26.03 18.60
C SER A 35 -7.13 25.35 17.96
N THR A 36 -6.04 26.06 17.83
CA THR A 36 -4.77 25.52 17.28
C THR A 36 -4.21 24.37 18.10
N ARG A 37 -4.66 24.19 19.34
CA ARG A 37 -4.32 23.01 20.17
C ARG A 37 -5.00 21.73 19.71
N ILE A 38 -6.17 21.84 19.05
CA ILE A 38 -6.94 20.69 18.56
C ILE A 38 -6.63 20.44 17.08
N LEU A 39 -6.70 21.51 16.28
CA LEU A 39 -6.38 21.46 14.86
C LEU A 39 -5.47 22.65 14.51
N PRO A 40 -4.20 22.42 14.16
CA PRO A 40 -3.26 23.45 13.80
C PRO A 40 -3.70 24.18 12.53
N SER A 41 -3.20 25.41 12.31
CA SER A 41 -3.44 26.09 11.05
C SER A 41 -2.64 25.43 9.91
N PRO A 42 -3.12 25.47 8.65
CA PRO A 42 -2.34 25.03 7.50
C PRO A 42 -0.94 25.67 7.43
N GLU A 43 -0.83 26.96 7.77
CA GLU A 43 0.44 27.68 7.87
C GLU A 43 1.38 27.06 8.92
N GLY A 44 0.85 26.71 10.12
CA GLY A 44 1.60 26.01 11.16
C GLY A 44 2.12 24.65 10.69
N VAL A 45 1.28 23.88 9.96
CA VAL A 45 1.69 22.59 9.38
C VAL A 45 2.83 22.77 8.38
N VAL A 46 2.74 23.77 7.49
CA VAL A 46 3.81 24.06 6.52
C VAL A 46 5.10 24.48 7.23
N THR A 47 5.01 25.32 8.26
CA THR A 47 6.16 25.75 9.05
C THR A 47 6.82 24.57 9.76
N ALA A 48 6.03 23.70 10.40
CA ALA A 48 6.51 22.48 11.05
C ALA A 48 7.20 21.54 10.03
N PHE A 49 6.63 21.36 8.85
CA PHE A 49 7.25 20.58 7.76
C PHE A 49 8.63 21.15 7.38
N TRP A 50 8.75 22.44 7.18
CA TRP A 50 10.02 23.09 6.85
C TRP A 50 11.04 22.97 7.97
N THR A 51 10.66 23.16 9.23
CA THR A 51 11.55 23.04 10.39
C THR A 51 12.10 21.63 10.50
N LEU A 52 11.23 20.61 10.43
CA LEU A 52 11.62 19.20 10.48
C LEU A 52 12.45 18.77 9.27
N SER A 53 12.18 19.36 8.10
CA SER A 53 12.98 19.10 6.89
C SER A 53 14.37 19.73 6.98
N ALA A 54 14.46 20.95 7.49
CA ALA A 54 15.73 21.67 7.64
C ALA A 54 16.62 21.07 8.73
N SER A 55 16.04 20.55 9.82
CA SER A 55 16.77 19.82 10.87
C SER A 55 17.29 18.44 10.39
N GLY A 56 16.74 17.90 9.32
CA GLY A 56 17.03 16.55 8.86
C GLY A 56 16.24 15.44 9.56
N GLU A 57 15.51 15.74 10.62
CA GLU A 57 14.75 14.79 11.43
C GLU A 57 13.67 14.08 10.60
N LEU A 58 12.94 14.84 9.78
CA LEU A 58 11.92 14.30 8.88
C LEU A 58 12.46 13.20 7.97
N TRP A 59 13.63 13.46 7.38
CA TRP A 59 14.24 12.52 6.42
C TRP A 59 14.74 11.25 7.08
N GLN A 60 15.23 11.34 8.31
CA GLN A 60 15.62 10.17 9.10
C GLN A 60 14.42 9.27 9.39
N HIS A 61 13.33 9.83 9.90
CA HIS A 61 12.10 9.08 10.18
C HIS A 61 11.48 8.50 8.91
N LEU A 62 11.47 9.27 7.81
CA LEU A 62 11.00 8.82 6.51
C LEU A 62 11.80 7.64 5.96
N ALA A 63 13.12 7.72 6.04
CA ALA A 63 14.01 6.64 5.56
C ALA A 63 13.81 5.36 6.35
N ILE A 64 13.71 5.45 7.68
CA ILE A 64 13.51 4.30 8.56
C ILE A 64 12.17 3.63 8.30
N SER A 65 11.07 4.40 8.24
CA SER A 65 9.74 3.84 7.93
C SER A 65 9.71 3.21 6.54
N SER A 66 10.32 3.85 5.53
CA SER A 66 10.39 3.31 4.16
C SER A 66 11.18 2.00 4.11
N TRP A 67 12.28 1.92 4.82
CA TRP A 67 13.09 0.71 4.93
C TRP A 67 12.32 -0.46 5.54
N ARG A 68 11.65 -0.22 6.69
CA ARG A 68 10.79 -1.22 7.34
C ARG A 68 9.67 -1.70 6.42
N ALA A 69 9.01 -0.75 5.76
CA ALA A 69 7.94 -1.04 4.81
C ALA A 69 8.42 -1.94 3.68
N LEU A 70 9.52 -1.59 3.03
CA LEU A 70 10.08 -2.32 1.89
C LEU A 70 10.55 -3.72 2.26
N ILE A 71 11.23 -3.88 3.39
CA ILE A 71 11.67 -5.21 3.85
C ILE A 71 10.46 -6.08 4.21
N GLY A 72 9.54 -5.56 5.02
CA GLY A 72 8.34 -6.30 5.41
C GLY A 72 7.50 -6.70 4.20
N PHE A 73 7.31 -5.79 3.24
CA PHE A 73 6.63 -6.07 1.99
C PHE A 73 7.37 -7.12 1.14
N SER A 74 8.68 -7.04 1.05
CA SER A 74 9.48 -8.00 0.28
C SER A 74 9.38 -9.40 0.86
N ILE A 75 9.45 -9.54 2.18
CA ILE A 75 9.30 -10.83 2.86
C ILE A 75 7.87 -11.36 2.70
N GLY A 76 6.88 -10.60 3.12
CA GLY A 76 5.47 -11.01 3.08
C GLY A 76 4.96 -11.21 1.66
N GLY A 77 5.35 -10.33 0.74
CA GLY A 77 5.01 -10.42 -0.67
C GLY A 77 5.61 -11.64 -1.36
N SER A 78 6.88 -11.92 -1.12
CA SER A 78 7.54 -13.13 -1.67
C SER A 78 6.91 -14.41 -1.12
N LEU A 79 6.69 -14.48 0.19
CA LEU A 79 6.01 -15.62 0.81
C LEU A 79 4.59 -15.79 0.28
N GLY A 80 3.82 -14.71 0.19
CA GLY A 80 2.45 -14.74 -0.35
C GLY A 80 2.41 -15.20 -1.81
N LEU A 81 3.37 -14.71 -2.62
CA LEU A 81 3.50 -15.13 -4.02
C LEU A 81 3.85 -16.62 -4.14
N ILE A 82 4.87 -17.09 -3.42
CA ILE A 82 5.31 -18.49 -3.44
C ILE A 82 4.18 -19.42 -2.99
N LEU A 83 3.56 -19.14 -1.85
CA LEU A 83 2.46 -19.95 -1.33
C LEU A 83 1.25 -19.92 -2.28
N GLY A 84 0.94 -18.75 -2.86
CA GLY A 84 -0.13 -18.61 -3.85
C GLY A 84 0.13 -19.39 -5.15
N LEU A 85 1.39 -19.42 -5.61
CA LEU A 85 1.81 -20.24 -6.74
C LEU A 85 1.67 -21.73 -6.43
N ILE A 86 2.15 -22.19 -5.29
CA ILE A 86 2.06 -23.60 -4.87
C ILE A 86 0.59 -24.04 -4.79
N SER A 87 -0.26 -23.25 -4.15
CA SER A 87 -1.68 -23.56 -4.00
C SER A 87 -2.45 -23.44 -5.33
N GLY A 88 -2.08 -22.48 -6.18
CA GLY A 88 -2.73 -22.29 -7.49
C GLY A 88 -2.40 -23.37 -8.51
N LEU A 89 -1.14 -23.79 -8.57
CA LEU A 89 -0.66 -24.76 -9.56
C LEU A 89 -0.89 -26.22 -9.15
N SER A 90 -0.97 -26.53 -7.86
CA SER A 90 -1.07 -27.89 -7.34
C SER A 90 -2.34 -28.12 -6.53
N ARG A 91 -3.09 -29.17 -6.87
CA ARG A 91 -4.25 -29.65 -6.08
C ARG A 91 -3.83 -30.08 -4.65
N TRP A 92 -2.64 -30.62 -4.49
CA TRP A 92 -2.10 -30.97 -3.18
C TRP A 92 -1.70 -29.73 -2.38
N GLY A 93 -1.05 -28.76 -3.04
CA GLY A 93 -0.72 -27.46 -2.42
C GLY A 93 -1.99 -26.75 -1.93
N GLU A 94 -3.05 -26.73 -2.73
CA GLU A 94 -4.34 -26.17 -2.34
C GLU A 94 -4.92 -26.88 -1.11
N ARG A 95 -5.04 -28.22 -1.15
CA ARG A 95 -5.62 -28.99 -0.03
C ARG A 95 -4.85 -28.84 1.29
N LEU A 96 -3.53 -28.73 1.22
CA LEU A 96 -2.69 -28.65 2.42
C LEU A 96 -2.58 -27.24 2.98
N LEU A 97 -2.51 -26.23 2.11
CA LEU A 97 -2.18 -24.87 2.51
C LEU A 97 -3.40 -23.96 2.59
N ASP A 98 -4.34 -24.06 1.63
CA ASP A 98 -5.38 -23.06 1.48
C ASP A 98 -6.27 -22.94 2.72
N THR A 99 -6.74 -24.05 3.27
CA THR A 99 -7.58 -24.03 4.49
C THR A 99 -6.89 -23.37 5.66
N SER A 100 -5.61 -23.71 5.89
CA SER A 100 -4.82 -23.14 6.99
C SER A 100 -4.54 -21.66 6.80
N ILE A 101 -4.17 -21.25 5.58
CA ILE A 101 -3.89 -19.85 5.26
C ILE A 101 -5.18 -19.02 5.33
N GLN A 102 -6.30 -19.56 4.83
CA GLN A 102 -7.60 -18.91 4.92
C GLN A 102 -8.05 -18.71 6.38
N MET A 103 -7.81 -19.69 7.26
CA MET A 103 -8.08 -19.54 8.70
C MET A 103 -7.20 -18.46 9.33
N LEU A 104 -5.91 -18.46 9.05
CA LEU A 104 -4.96 -17.46 9.59
C LEU A 104 -5.30 -16.05 9.13
N ARG A 105 -5.81 -15.87 7.93
CA ARG A 105 -6.24 -14.57 7.40
C ARG A 105 -7.33 -13.89 8.23
N TYR A 106 -8.23 -14.67 8.85
CA TYR A 106 -9.29 -14.13 9.70
C TYR A 106 -8.78 -13.65 11.05
N VAL A 107 -7.56 -14.01 11.46
CA VAL A 107 -6.93 -13.46 12.66
C VAL A 107 -6.51 -12.00 12.34
N PRO A 108 -7.05 -11.00 13.06
CA PRO A 108 -6.65 -9.63 12.84
C PRO A 108 -5.16 -9.46 13.18
N HIS A 109 -4.32 -9.30 12.16
CA HIS A 109 -2.85 -9.24 12.35
C HIS A 109 -2.42 -8.12 13.28
N LEU A 110 -3.16 -7.00 13.34
CA LEU A 110 -2.89 -5.93 14.30
C LEU A 110 -3.23 -6.32 15.75
N ALA A 111 -4.15 -7.25 15.97
CA ALA A 111 -4.44 -7.77 17.29
C ALA A 111 -3.31 -8.67 17.82
N LEU A 112 -2.40 -9.11 16.96
CA LEU A 112 -1.22 -9.89 17.36
C LEU A 112 -0.08 -9.01 17.89
N ILE A 113 -0.17 -7.69 17.86
CA ILE A 113 0.89 -6.78 18.32
C ILE A 113 1.43 -7.13 19.70
N PRO A 114 0.61 -7.36 20.76
CA PRO A 114 1.14 -7.71 22.07
C PRO A 114 1.93 -9.03 22.07
N LEU A 115 1.47 -10.00 21.28
CA LEU A 115 2.13 -11.30 21.15
C LEU A 115 3.44 -11.18 20.36
N VAL A 116 3.44 -10.38 19.32
CA VAL A 116 4.63 -10.11 18.50
C VAL A 116 5.69 -9.37 19.32
N ILE A 117 5.29 -8.41 20.16
CA ILE A 117 6.20 -7.75 21.10
C ILE A 117 6.77 -8.75 22.12
N LEU A 118 5.96 -9.69 22.60
CA LEU A 118 6.42 -10.74 23.51
C LEU A 118 7.46 -11.66 22.86
N TRP A 119 7.29 -12.00 21.58
CA TRP A 119 8.19 -12.89 20.84
C TRP A 119 9.48 -12.23 20.35
N PHE A 120 9.37 -11.02 19.85
CA PHE A 120 10.47 -10.31 19.17
C PHE A 120 11.00 -9.11 19.96
N GLY A 121 10.37 -8.75 21.09
CA GLY A 121 10.69 -7.49 21.76
C GLY A 121 10.17 -6.25 21.03
N ILE A 122 10.64 -5.08 21.46
CA ILE A 122 10.29 -3.77 20.86
C ILE A 122 11.22 -3.44 19.68
N ASP A 123 11.88 -4.44 19.13
CA ASP A 123 12.88 -4.30 18.07
C ASP A 123 12.28 -4.10 16.67
N GLU A 124 13.16 -3.88 15.70
CA GLU A 124 12.82 -3.73 14.28
C GLU A 124 12.13 -4.95 13.71
N SER A 125 12.52 -6.15 14.16
CA SER A 125 11.96 -7.43 13.75
C SER A 125 10.46 -7.53 13.98
N ALA A 126 9.94 -6.99 15.08
CA ALA A 126 8.51 -6.97 15.39
C ALA A 126 7.71 -6.18 14.34
N LYS A 127 8.20 -5.01 13.96
CA LYS A 127 7.56 -4.13 12.98
C LYS A 127 7.58 -4.74 11.58
N ILE A 128 8.74 -5.26 11.17
CA ILE A 128 8.93 -5.93 9.89
C ILE A 128 8.03 -7.17 9.79
N PHE A 129 7.92 -7.98 10.86
CA PHE A 129 7.06 -9.15 10.91
C PHE A 129 5.58 -8.79 10.73
N LEU A 130 5.10 -7.75 11.41
CA LEU A 130 3.71 -7.29 11.27
C LEU A 130 3.40 -6.84 9.84
N VAL A 131 4.30 -6.07 9.23
CA VAL A 131 4.17 -5.64 7.83
C VAL A 131 4.18 -6.84 6.89
N ALA A 132 5.10 -7.79 7.10
CA ALA A 132 5.17 -9.00 6.29
C ALA A 132 3.88 -9.82 6.38
N LEU A 133 3.34 -9.98 7.58
CA LEU A 133 2.09 -10.70 7.80
C LEU A 133 0.91 -9.99 7.12
N GLY A 134 0.82 -8.67 7.22
CA GLY A 134 -0.25 -7.88 6.59
C GLY A 134 -0.22 -7.92 5.06
N THR A 135 0.96 -8.03 4.46
CA THR A 135 1.14 -8.04 3.00
C THR A 135 1.05 -9.43 2.37
N LEU A 136 1.30 -10.48 3.15
CA LEU A 136 1.28 -11.87 2.70
C LEU A 136 -0.10 -12.28 2.13
N PHE A 137 -1.17 -12.07 2.90
CA PHE A 137 -2.48 -12.60 2.56
C PHE A 137 -3.09 -12.02 1.27
N PRO A 138 -3.04 -10.70 1.02
CA PRO A 138 -3.55 -10.14 -0.23
C PRO A 138 -2.85 -10.70 -1.46
N ILE A 139 -1.52 -10.85 -1.38
CA ILE A 139 -0.73 -11.38 -2.50
C ILE A 139 -1.01 -12.86 -2.69
N TYR A 140 -1.07 -13.65 -1.60
CA TYR A 140 -1.44 -15.07 -1.65
C TYR A 140 -2.75 -15.29 -2.37
N ILE A 141 -3.82 -14.64 -1.91
CA ILE A 141 -5.17 -14.86 -2.43
C ILE A 141 -5.26 -14.47 -3.89
N ASN A 142 -4.75 -13.30 -4.25
CA ASN A 142 -4.84 -12.82 -5.63
C ASN A 142 -3.96 -13.65 -6.57
N THR A 143 -2.85 -14.20 -6.10
CA THR A 143 -2.02 -15.13 -6.86
C THR A 143 -2.77 -16.45 -7.10
N TRP A 144 -3.29 -17.04 -6.05
CA TRP A 144 -4.08 -18.27 -6.12
C TRP A 144 -5.31 -18.11 -7.04
N HIS A 145 -6.11 -17.06 -6.83
CA HIS A 145 -7.25 -16.74 -7.69
C HIS A 145 -6.85 -16.49 -9.14
N GLY A 146 -5.78 -15.75 -9.38
CA GLY A 146 -5.29 -15.46 -10.72
C GLY A 146 -4.97 -16.72 -11.51
N ILE A 147 -4.32 -17.70 -10.87
CA ILE A 147 -3.95 -18.96 -11.50
C ILE A 147 -5.19 -19.85 -11.75
N ARG A 148 -6.08 -19.93 -10.77
CA ARG A 148 -7.28 -20.78 -10.85
C ARG A 148 -8.32 -20.29 -11.85
N ASN A 149 -8.37 -19.00 -12.12
CA ASN A 149 -9.34 -18.40 -13.03
C ASN A 149 -8.83 -18.24 -14.47
N ILE A 150 -7.67 -18.80 -14.80
CA ILE A 150 -7.19 -18.83 -16.19
C ILE A 150 -8.14 -19.66 -17.04
N ASP A 151 -8.44 -19.16 -18.23
CA ASP A 151 -9.27 -19.85 -19.20
C ASP A 151 -8.67 -21.22 -19.55
N ARG A 152 -9.44 -22.27 -19.26
CA ARG A 152 -9.04 -23.66 -19.55
C ARG A 152 -8.82 -23.91 -21.04
N GLY A 153 -9.62 -23.30 -21.91
CA GLY A 153 -9.45 -23.38 -23.36
C GLY A 153 -8.09 -22.83 -23.80
N LEU A 154 -7.62 -21.76 -23.20
CA LEU A 154 -6.29 -21.20 -23.47
C LEU A 154 -5.17 -22.19 -23.07
N VAL A 155 -5.32 -22.83 -21.91
CA VAL A 155 -4.36 -23.85 -21.43
C VAL A 155 -4.36 -25.08 -22.29
N GLU A 156 -5.54 -25.56 -22.72
CA GLU A 156 -5.69 -26.72 -23.61
C GLU A 156 -5.12 -26.43 -24.99
N MET A 157 -5.40 -25.27 -25.55
CA MET A 157 -4.82 -24.82 -26.83
C MET A 157 -3.29 -24.81 -26.73
N ALA A 158 -2.72 -24.23 -25.70
CA ALA A 158 -1.26 -24.18 -25.51
C ALA A 158 -0.64 -25.56 -25.42
N ARG A 159 -1.32 -26.51 -24.77
CA ARG A 159 -0.90 -27.91 -24.70
C ARG A 159 -0.97 -28.62 -26.09
N SER A 160 -1.97 -28.31 -26.90
CA SER A 160 -2.09 -28.82 -28.26
C SER A 160 -0.95 -28.35 -29.18
N TYR A 161 -0.37 -27.14 -28.86
CA TYR A 161 0.86 -26.65 -29.50
C TYR A 161 2.15 -27.19 -28.86
N GLY A 162 2.07 -28.19 -27.97
CA GLY A 162 3.22 -28.82 -27.35
C GLY A 162 3.81 -28.13 -26.13
N LEU A 163 3.16 -27.05 -25.63
CA LEU A 163 3.62 -26.39 -24.41
C LEU A 163 3.25 -27.21 -23.17
N SER A 164 4.24 -27.53 -22.34
CA SER A 164 4.05 -28.26 -21.08
C SER A 164 5.04 -27.77 -20.01
N GLY A 165 4.77 -28.05 -18.74
CA GLY A 165 5.68 -27.71 -17.63
C GLY A 165 6.02 -26.22 -17.53
N ILE A 166 7.32 -25.92 -17.44
CA ILE A 166 7.82 -24.55 -17.28
C ILE A 166 7.46 -23.62 -18.45
N PRO A 167 7.58 -24.03 -19.75
CA PRO A 167 7.14 -23.20 -20.86
C PRO A 167 5.65 -22.82 -20.80
N LEU A 168 4.78 -23.75 -20.42
CA LEU A 168 3.35 -23.47 -20.23
C LEU A 168 3.13 -22.45 -19.10
N PHE A 169 3.88 -22.60 -18.01
CA PHE A 169 3.79 -21.66 -16.88
C PHE A 169 4.21 -20.25 -17.30
N ILE A 170 5.37 -20.08 -17.92
CA ILE A 170 5.94 -18.77 -18.24
C ILE A 170 5.14 -18.04 -19.33
N HIS A 171 4.68 -18.75 -20.36
CA HIS A 171 4.05 -18.11 -21.53
C HIS A 171 2.54 -18.00 -21.43
N VAL A 172 1.88 -18.80 -20.57
CA VAL A 172 0.42 -18.83 -20.51
C VAL A 172 -0.10 -18.57 -19.10
N ILE A 173 0.37 -19.35 -18.11
CA ILE A 173 -0.21 -19.31 -16.77
C ILE A 173 0.18 -18.02 -16.06
N LEU A 174 1.47 -17.70 -16.00
CA LEU A 174 1.96 -16.52 -15.30
C LEU A 174 1.43 -15.22 -15.94
N PRO A 175 1.48 -15.01 -17.26
CA PRO A 175 0.88 -13.83 -17.86
C PRO A 175 -0.63 -13.77 -17.63
N GLY A 176 -1.36 -14.88 -17.73
CA GLY A 176 -2.79 -14.92 -17.47
C GLY A 176 -3.18 -14.59 -16.03
N ALA A 177 -2.35 -14.98 -15.05
CA ALA A 177 -2.55 -14.67 -13.62
C ALA A 177 -2.09 -13.26 -13.23
N LEU A 178 -1.19 -12.65 -14.01
CA LEU A 178 -0.51 -11.40 -13.67
C LEU A 178 -1.47 -10.22 -13.34
N PRO A 179 -2.58 -10.01 -14.04
CA PRO A 179 -3.55 -8.98 -13.68
C PRO A 179 -4.08 -9.13 -12.25
N SER A 180 -4.43 -10.35 -11.84
CA SER A 180 -4.90 -10.64 -10.49
C SER A 180 -3.78 -10.46 -9.45
N ILE A 181 -2.57 -10.93 -9.76
CA ILE A 181 -1.40 -10.75 -8.88
C ILE A 181 -1.15 -9.26 -8.63
N MET A 182 -1.23 -8.41 -9.66
CA MET A 182 -1.03 -6.96 -9.52
C MET A 182 -2.10 -6.30 -8.66
N VAL A 183 -3.35 -6.77 -8.72
CA VAL A 183 -4.40 -6.33 -7.78
C VAL A 183 -3.99 -6.67 -6.33
N GLY A 184 -3.47 -7.87 -6.11
CA GLY A 184 -2.96 -8.29 -4.80
C GLY A 184 -1.79 -7.44 -4.31
N VAL A 185 -0.83 -7.15 -5.17
CA VAL A 185 0.32 -6.28 -4.88
C VAL A 185 -0.13 -4.88 -4.50
N ARG A 186 -1.05 -4.29 -5.27
CA ARG A 186 -1.59 -2.95 -5.01
C ARG A 186 -2.31 -2.87 -3.67
N PHE A 187 -3.12 -3.87 -3.35
CA PHE A 187 -3.81 -3.95 -2.06
C PHE A 187 -2.83 -4.13 -0.90
N ALA A 188 -1.82 -4.98 -1.08
CA ALA A 188 -0.77 -5.20 -0.10
C ALA A 188 0.07 -3.95 0.18
N LEU A 189 0.36 -3.14 -0.84
CA LEU A 189 1.07 -1.85 -0.68
C LEU A 189 0.27 -0.86 0.19
N GLY A 190 -1.06 -0.84 0.06
CA GLY A 190 -1.92 -0.05 0.94
C GLY A 190 -1.88 -0.56 2.39
N LEU A 191 -2.01 -1.87 2.59
CA LEU A 191 -1.95 -2.49 3.91
C LEU A 191 -0.56 -2.37 4.57
N MET A 192 0.50 -2.38 3.79
CA MET A 192 1.88 -2.17 4.25
C MET A 192 2.00 -0.88 5.08
N TRP A 193 1.56 0.25 4.54
CA TRP A 193 1.62 1.53 5.24
C TRP A 193 0.66 1.59 6.42
N LEU A 194 -0.55 1.05 6.28
CA LEU A 194 -1.52 1.00 7.38
C LEU A 194 -1.00 0.18 8.56
N THR A 195 -0.40 -0.98 8.29
CA THR A 195 0.17 -1.83 9.33
C THR A 195 1.38 -1.20 9.98
N LEU A 196 2.25 -0.58 9.18
CA LEU A 196 3.47 0.04 9.68
C LEU A 196 3.17 1.22 10.60
N ILE A 197 2.22 2.11 10.24
CA ILE A 197 1.87 3.23 11.11
C ILE A 197 1.44 2.74 12.49
N VAL A 198 0.59 1.71 12.55
CA VAL A 198 0.12 1.16 13.82
C VAL A 198 1.26 0.52 14.61
N ALA A 199 2.14 -0.24 13.95
CA ALA A 199 3.30 -0.84 14.58
C ALA A 199 4.27 0.22 15.14
N GLU A 200 4.50 1.30 14.42
CA GLU A 200 5.39 2.40 14.86
C GLU A 200 4.79 3.25 15.97
N THR A 201 3.48 3.43 16.00
CA THR A 201 2.83 4.20 17.08
C THR A 201 2.83 3.48 18.43
N ILE A 202 2.93 2.15 18.43
CA ILE A 202 2.85 1.36 19.67
C ILE A 202 4.24 1.01 20.22
N SER A 203 5.20 0.70 19.35
CA SER A 203 6.44 0.06 19.78
C SER A 203 7.69 0.56 19.07
N ALA A 204 7.76 1.83 18.64
CA ALA A 204 8.94 2.35 17.98
C ALA A 204 9.63 3.46 18.75
N ASN A 205 10.96 3.60 18.52
CA ASN A 205 11.78 4.72 18.95
C ASN A 205 12.21 5.61 17.77
N SER A 206 11.71 5.33 16.59
CA SER A 206 12.02 6.04 15.34
C SER A 206 10.99 5.68 14.27
N GLY A 207 10.90 6.48 13.23
CA GLY A 207 9.91 6.34 12.16
C GLY A 207 8.84 7.41 12.23
N ILE A 208 8.00 7.48 11.18
CA ILE A 208 6.96 8.52 11.07
C ILE A 208 5.87 8.33 12.13
N GLY A 209 5.52 7.07 12.45
CA GLY A 209 4.55 6.77 13.51
C GLY A 209 5.04 7.16 14.89
N TYR A 210 6.33 6.93 15.16
CA TYR A 210 6.97 7.42 16.37
C TYR A 210 6.97 8.95 16.41
N LEU A 211 7.34 9.63 15.32
CA LEU A 211 7.30 11.10 15.24
C LEU A 211 5.91 11.64 15.59
N ALA A 212 4.85 11.01 15.06
CA ALA A 212 3.47 11.39 15.37
C ALA A 212 3.12 11.21 16.86
N MET A 213 3.53 10.08 17.46
CA MET A 213 3.25 9.80 18.88
C MET A 213 4.04 10.70 19.80
N ASN A 214 5.32 10.90 19.53
CA ASN A 214 6.17 11.83 20.28
C ASN A 214 5.61 13.25 20.22
N ALA A 215 5.27 13.75 19.03
CA ALA A 215 4.65 15.06 18.86
C ALA A 215 3.31 15.19 19.62
N ARG A 216 2.51 14.12 19.66
CA ARG A 216 1.26 14.08 20.43
C ARG A 216 1.52 14.22 21.94
N GLU A 217 2.53 13.56 22.48
CA GLU A 217 2.89 13.65 23.90
C GLU A 217 3.31 15.07 24.30
N PHE A 218 3.97 15.79 23.40
CA PHE A 218 4.38 17.18 23.60
C PHE A 218 3.35 18.21 23.08
N LEU A 219 2.13 17.78 22.73
CA LEU A 219 1.03 18.63 22.23
C LEU A 219 1.40 19.43 20.96
N GLN A 220 2.35 18.95 20.16
CA GLN A 220 2.76 19.51 18.87
C GLN A 220 1.82 18.99 17.76
N THR A 221 0.60 19.51 17.76
CA THR A 221 -0.45 19.02 16.82
C THR A 221 -0.12 19.27 15.35
N ASP A 222 0.68 20.31 15.05
CA ASP A 222 1.21 20.62 13.72
C ASP A 222 2.12 19.51 13.18
N VAL A 223 3.03 19.00 14.01
CA VAL A 223 3.90 17.85 13.66
C VAL A 223 3.09 16.56 13.49
N VAL A 224 2.06 16.35 14.32
CA VAL A 224 1.15 15.21 14.14
C VAL A 224 0.47 15.24 12.77
N VAL A 225 -0.03 16.41 12.36
CA VAL A 225 -0.67 16.58 11.04
C VAL A 225 0.35 16.38 9.91
N VAL A 226 1.59 16.88 10.06
CA VAL A 226 2.69 16.61 9.11
C VAL A 226 2.89 15.10 8.94
N ALA A 227 2.98 14.33 10.02
CA ALA A 227 3.15 12.89 9.96
C ALA A 227 1.98 12.19 9.25
N ILE A 228 0.74 12.59 9.51
CA ILE A 228 -0.46 12.05 8.81
C ILE A 228 -0.39 12.35 7.31
N ILE A 229 -0.04 13.57 6.91
CA ILE A 229 0.10 13.95 5.50
C ILE A 229 1.20 13.13 4.84
N LEU A 230 2.33 12.91 5.50
CA LEU A 230 3.41 12.06 4.98
C LEU A 230 2.94 10.63 4.71
N TYR A 231 2.20 10.02 5.64
CA TYR A 231 1.63 8.69 5.40
C TYR A 231 0.67 8.65 4.21
N ALA A 232 -0.18 9.68 4.07
CA ALA A 232 -1.08 9.79 2.92
C ALA A 232 -0.30 9.92 1.59
N LEU A 233 0.78 10.71 1.58
CA LEU A 233 1.66 10.87 0.42
C LEU A 233 2.41 9.58 0.08
N LEU A 234 2.94 8.87 1.08
CA LEU A 234 3.63 7.59 0.89
C LEU A 234 2.67 6.50 0.39
N GLY A 235 1.46 6.43 0.95
CA GLY A 235 0.42 5.55 0.45
C GLY A 235 0.04 5.85 -1.00
N LYS A 236 -0.09 7.14 -1.33
CA LYS A 236 -0.35 7.57 -2.71
C LYS A 236 0.81 7.25 -3.65
N LEU A 237 2.05 7.46 -3.21
CA LEU A 237 3.24 7.10 -3.97
C LEU A 237 3.31 5.60 -4.26
N ALA A 238 3.00 4.78 -3.26
CA ALA A 238 2.91 3.32 -3.42
C ALA A 238 1.83 2.91 -4.43
N ASP A 239 0.63 3.53 -4.36
CA ASP A 239 -0.45 3.30 -5.33
C ASP A 239 -0.04 3.70 -6.77
N VAL A 240 0.59 4.86 -6.93
CA VAL A 240 1.11 5.33 -8.24
C VAL A 240 2.19 4.38 -8.76
N SER A 241 3.10 3.92 -7.89
CA SER A 241 4.14 2.96 -8.27
C SER A 241 3.53 1.63 -8.74
N ALA A 242 2.50 1.13 -8.05
CA ALA A 242 1.77 -0.06 -8.48
C ALA A 242 1.08 0.14 -9.85
N GLN A 243 0.42 1.29 -10.05
CA GLN A 243 -0.20 1.61 -11.35
C GLN A 243 0.81 1.70 -12.49
N LEU A 244 2.01 2.23 -12.23
CA LEU A 244 3.09 2.27 -13.22
C LEU A 244 3.57 0.86 -13.57
N LEU A 245 3.75 -0.01 -12.57
CA LEU A 245 4.10 -1.41 -12.80
C LEU A 245 3.00 -2.16 -13.57
N GLU A 246 1.72 -1.94 -13.23
CA GLU A 246 0.58 -2.48 -13.98
C GLU A 246 0.65 -2.07 -15.45
N ARG A 247 0.85 -0.79 -15.74
CA ARG A 247 0.97 -0.29 -17.12
C ARG A 247 2.17 -0.88 -17.89
N LEU A 248 3.28 -1.10 -17.21
CA LEU A 248 4.48 -1.66 -17.83
C LEU A 248 4.33 -3.16 -18.13
N TRP A 249 3.77 -3.92 -17.20
CA TRP A 249 3.71 -5.37 -17.29
C TRP A 249 2.46 -5.92 -17.96
N LEU A 250 1.36 -5.14 -18.00
CA LEU A 250 0.09 -5.52 -18.57
C LEU A 250 -0.23 -4.82 -19.91
N ARG A 251 0.78 -4.36 -20.63
CA ARG A 251 0.61 -3.71 -21.94
C ARG A 251 -0.15 -4.55 -22.96
N TRP A 252 -0.11 -5.85 -22.83
CA TRP A 252 -0.80 -6.80 -23.72
C TRP A 252 -2.29 -6.95 -23.39
N ASN A 253 -2.74 -6.52 -22.22
CA ASN A 253 -4.11 -6.72 -21.78
C ASN A 253 -5.00 -5.52 -22.20
N PRO A 254 -6.03 -5.74 -23.05
CA PRO A 254 -6.89 -4.66 -23.57
C PRO A 254 -7.60 -3.84 -22.48
N ALA A 255 -7.91 -4.45 -21.32
CA ALA A 255 -8.57 -3.76 -20.22
C ALA A 255 -7.78 -2.57 -19.66
N TYR A 256 -6.46 -2.53 -19.88
CA TYR A 256 -5.58 -1.46 -19.43
C TYR A 256 -5.36 -0.36 -20.49
N HIS A 257 -5.70 -0.62 -21.78
CA HIS A 257 -5.62 0.36 -22.86
C HIS A 257 -6.89 1.21 -23.02
N LEU A 258 -8.05 0.70 -22.61
CA LEU A 258 -9.34 1.38 -22.79
C LEU A 258 -9.51 2.63 -21.91
N LYS A 259 -8.68 2.85 -20.90
CA LYS A 259 -8.71 4.04 -20.06
C LYS A 259 -8.15 5.31 -20.72
N GLU A 260 -7.42 5.21 -21.82
CA GLU A 260 -6.89 6.38 -22.55
C GLU A 260 -7.87 6.95 -23.58
N ALA A 261 -8.92 6.22 -23.94
CA ALA A 261 -9.88 6.65 -24.97
C ALA A 261 -11.10 7.41 -24.41
N THR A 262 -11.23 7.56 -23.08
CA THR A 262 -12.41 8.15 -22.43
C THR A 262 -12.11 9.38 -21.55
N VAL A 263 -10.99 10.07 -21.77
CA VAL A 263 -10.69 11.37 -21.11
C VAL A 263 -10.64 12.51 -22.11
#